data_57c609ca52d78ca018bcdb0cfba566c0
#
_entry.id   57c609ca52d78ca018bcdb0cfba566c0
#
_cell.length_a   1.000
_cell.length_b   1.000
_cell.length_c   1.000
_cell.angle_alpha   90.00
_cell.angle_beta   90.00
_cell.angle_gamma   90.00
#
_symmetry.space_group_name_H-M   'P 1'
#
loop_
_entity.id
_entity.type
_entity.pdbx_description
1 polymer ?
#
loop_
_entity_poly.entity_id
_entity_poly.type
_entity_poly.pdbx_seq_one_letter_code
_entity_poly.pdbx_strand_id
1 'polypeptide(L)'
;MRWPFHQISSAVHAVCVVGLVGIGCISMPVASKANDFDILLKHFETIVFGNEIEGVDGATKIQKWVSPIRVSVTAMQGQMLTKNGGARELKLSYVRPDPAHVAMIRKHLTELVKLTGTTSEKTDKENGKPANFMIRFVPRLAMGEPFLDPNVDPQVLARLATPGVCYFVTRAIRSGAMFRALIVANADLPPAQMDACLLKEMTQAMGLPNDSDVIAPSIFNQASTQRELSDSDKIILRALYDRRLPAGTPAPDAANIARDLLRDYAGG
;
A
#
# COMPACT_ATOMS: atom_id res chain seq x y z
N MET A 1 -46.47 -17.73 35.27
CA MET A 1 -46.65 -18.85 34.36
C MET A 1 -45.32 -19.53 34.12
N ARG A 2 -45.09 -20.71 34.64
CA ARG A 2 -43.86 -21.49 34.52
C ARG A 2 -44.03 -22.47 33.39
N TRP A 3 -43.04 -22.61 32.51
CA TRP A 3 -42.94 -23.71 31.55
C TRP A 3 -41.74 -24.58 31.87
N PRO A 4 -41.82 -25.90 31.82
CA PRO A 4 -40.79 -26.82 32.30
C PRO A 4 -39.80 -27.22 31.22
N PHE A 5 -38.56 -27.45 31.62
CA PHE A 5 -37.48 -28.07 30.87
C PHE A 5 -37.75 -29.56 30.64
N HIS A 6 -37.64 -30.02 29.41
CA HIS A 6 -37.51 -31.44 29.08
C HIS A 6 -36.08 -31.71 28.61
N GLN A 7 -35.34 -32.43 29.45
CA GLN A 7 -34.09 -33.09 29.08
C GLN A 7 -34.44 -34.36 28.28
N ILE A 8 -33.89 -34.54 27.11
CA ILE A 8 -33.85 -35.80 26.38
C ILE A 8 -32.40 -36.27 26.36
N SER A 9 -32.13 -37.28 27.17
CA SER A 9 -30.91 -38.07 27.16
C SER A 9 -30.96 -39.07 26.00
N SER A 10 -30.04 -39.00 25.05
CA SER A 10 -29.87 -40.03 24.02
C SER A 10 -28.52 -40.72 24.25
N ALA A 11 -28.61 -41.94 24.78
CA ALA A 11 -27.48 -42.86 24.89
C ALA A 11 -27.08 -43.35 23.48
N VAL A 12 -25.87 -43.11 23.06
CA VAL A 12 -25.28 -43.64 21.85
C VAL A 12 -24.50 -44.90 22.21
N HIS A 13 -24.99 -46.03 21.76
CA HIS A 13 -24.28 -47.33 21.86
C HIS A 13 -23.13 -47.37 20.89
N ALA A 14 -21.92 -47.56 21.42
CA ALA A 14 -20.75 -47.83 20.62
C ALA A 14 -20.77 -49.31 20.16
N VAL A 15 -20.90 -49.54 18.87
CA VAL A 15 -20.66 -50.82 18.22
C VAL A 15 -19.20 -50.81 17.73
N CYS A 16 -18.32 -51.57 18.41
CA CYS A 16 -16.99 -51.86 17.90
C CYS A 16 -17.08 -52.89 16.76
N VAL A 17 -16.85 -52.44 15.53
CA VAL A 17 -16.57 -53.32 14.39
C VAL A 17 -15.05 -53.29 14.18
N VAL A 18 -14.37 -54.40 14.50
CA VAL A 18 -12.98 -54.61 14.16
C VAL A 18 -12.95 -55.01 12.69
N GLY A 19 -12.59 -54.05 11.83
CA GLY A 19 -12.30 -54.28 10.41
C GLY A 19 -10.83 -54.02 10.14
N LEU A 20 -10.09 -55.05 9.78
CA LEU A 20 -8.77 -54.94 9.16
C LEU A 20 -8.91 -54.16 7.86
N VAL A 21 -8.44 -52.87 7.83
CA VAL A 21 -8.33 -52.10 6.60
C VAL A 21 -6.96 -51.49 6.53
N GLY A 22 -6.31 -51.75 5.41
CA GLY A 22 -4.98 -51.34 5.08
C GLY A 22 -4.70 -49.85 5.25
N ILE A 23 -3.50 -49.53 5.63
CA ILE A 23 -2.95 -48.17 5.70
C ILE A 23 -2.92 -47.61 4.28
N GLY A 24 -4.02 -46.98 3.88
CA GLY A 24 -4.03 -46.10 2.73
C GLY A 24 -3.40 -44.77 3.14
N CYS A 25 -2.17 -44.49 2.69
CA CYS A 25 -1.64 -43.13 2.72
C CYS A 25 -2.59 -42.24 1.93
N ILE A 26 -3.44 -41.50 2.63
CA ILE A 26 -4.19 -40.39 2.02
C ILE A 26 -3.16 -39.28 1.77
N SER A 27 -2.57 -39.28 0.58
CA SER A 27 -1.86 -38.13 0.06
C SER A 27 -2.88 -37.00 -0.07
N MET A 28 -2.84 -36.06 0.86
CA MET A 28 -3.60 -34.81 0.75
C MET A 28 -3.18 -34.06 -0.52
N PRO A 29 -4.13 -33.45 -1.23
CA PRO A 29 -3.89 -32.94 -2.57
C PRO A 29 -2.89 -31.77 -2.55
N VAL A 30 -1.80 -31.91 -3.28
CA VAL A 30 -0.84 -30.86 -3.66
C VAL A 30 -1.54 -29.69 -4.40
N ALA A 31 -2.77 -29.88 -4.85
CA ALA A 31 -3.56 -28.91 -5.59
C ALA A 31 -3.87 -27.60 -4.82
N SER A 32 -3.91 -27.60 -3.48
CA SER A 32 -4.26 -26.39 -2.71
C SER A 32 -3.12 -25.37 -2.74
N LYS A 33 -1.89 -25.78 -2.58
CA LYS A 33 -0.71 -24.87 -2.57
C LYS A 33 -0.45 -24.21 -3.93
N ALA A 34 -0.65 -24.92 -5.04
CA ALA A 34 -0.45 -24.36 -6.38
C ALA A 34 -1.44 -23.24 -6.66
N ASN A 35 -2.71 -23.40 -6.26
CA ASN A 35 -3.74 -22.38 -6.42
C ASN A 35 -3.46 -21.12 -5.60
N ASP A 36 -2.92 -21.26 -4.39
CA ASP A 36 -2.56 -20.14 -3.52
C ASP A 36 -1.44 -19.27 -4.12
N PHE A 37 -0.46 -19.91 -4.79
CA PHE A 37 0.61 -19.17 -5.48
C PHE A 37 0.14 -18.42 -6.72
N ASP A 38 -0.78 -19.00 -7.50
CA ASP A 38 -1.33 -18.33 -8.68
C ASP A 38 -2.19 -17.14 -8.27
N ILE A 39 -2.90 -17.22 -7.15
CA ILE A 39 -3.63 -16.10 -6.55
C ILE A 39 -2.67 -15.00 -6.11
N LEU A 40 -1.58 -15.36 -5.43
CA LEU A 40 -0.57 -14.41 -4.97
C LEU A 40 0.15 -13.73 -6.15
N LEU A 41 0.46 -14.48 -7.22
CA LEU A 41 1.02 -13.93 -8.45
C LEU A 41 0.06 -12.96 -9.12
N LYS A 42 -1.20 -13.33 -9.26
CA LYS A 42 -2.24 -12.45 -9.83
C LYS A 42 -2.37 -11.16 -9.00
N HIS A 43 -2.32 -11.27 -7.68
CA HIS A 43 -2.35 -10.10 -6.80
C HIS A 43 -1.13 -9.20 -7.03
N PHE A 44 0.07 -9.78 -7.09
CA PHE A 44 1.32 -9.07 -7.42
C PHE A 44 1.22 -8.34 -8.77
N GLU A 45 0.81 -9.02 -9.83
CA GLU A 45 0.67 -8.44 -11.17
C GLU A 45 -0.33 -7.28 -11.17
N THR A 46 -1.47 -7.45 -10.48
CA THR A 46 -2.51 -6.42 -10.40
C THR A 46 -1.97 -5.16 -9.73
N ILE A 47 -1.29 -5.27 -8.59
CA ILE A 47 -0.83 -4.10 -7.82
C ILE A 47 0.44 -3.46 -8.39
N VAL A 48 1.29 -4.22 -9.10
CA VAL A 48 2.54 -3.70 -9.68
C VAL A 48 2.31 -3.05 -11.04
N PHE A 49 1.44 -3.63 -11.87
CA PHE A 49 1.24 -3.21 -13.26
C PHE A 49 -0.09 -2.52 -13.52
N GLY A 50 -1.02 -2.55 -12.56
CA GLY A 50 -2.28 -1.82 -12.66
C GLY A 50 -2.14 -0.32 -12.43
N ASN A 51 -3.24 0.40 -12.55
CA ASN A 51 -3.35 1.82 -12.22
C ASN A 51 -4.75 2.11 -11.67
N GLU A 52 -4.82 2.85 -10.56
CA GLU A 52 -6.09 3.25 -9.94
C GLU A 52 -6.80 4.38 -10.70
N ILE A 53 -6.08 5.09 -11.57
CA ILE A 53 -6.63 6.24 -12.31
C ILE A 53 -7.23 5.74 -13.61
N GLU A 54 -8.54 5.82 -13.75
CA GLU A 54 -9.24 5.46 -14.97
C GLU A 54 -8.71 6.26 -16.17
N GLY A 55 -8.42 5.54 -17.28
CA GLY A 55 -7.87 6.13 -18.52
C GLY A 55 -6.37 6.42 -18.48
N VAL A 56 -5.67 5.99 -17.44
CA VAL A 56 -4.21 6.01 -17.38
C VAL A 56 -3.68 4.58 -17.46
N ASP A 57 -2.80 4.33 -18.43
CA ASP A 57 -2.20 3.01 -18.59
C ASP A 57 -1.36 2.62 -17.35
N GLY A 58 -1.43 1.36 -16.97
CA GLY A 58 -0.60 0.81 -15.92
C GLY A 58 0.88 0.73 -16.31
N ALA A 59 1.71 0.35 -15.37
CA ALA A 59 3.14 0.20 -15.60
C ALA A 59 3.42 -0.99 -16.53
N THR A 60 4.22 -0.80 -17.58
CA THR A 60 4.63 -1.88 -18.52
C THR A 60 5.90 -2.60 -18.06
N LYS A 61 6.50 -2.16 -16.97
CA LYS A 61 7.75 -2.68 -16.40
C LYS A 61 7.86 -2.37 -14.92
N ILE A 62 8.75 -3.09 -14.24
CA ILE A 62 9.05 -2.87 -12.82
C ILE A 62 9.55 -1.45 -12.58
N GLN A 63 8.88 -0.75 -11.66
CA GLN A 63 9.30 0.53 -11.12
C GLN A 63 9.57 0.39 -9.63
N LYS A 64 10.76 0.75 -9.17
CA LYS A 64 11.14 0.69 -7.76
C LYS A 64 12.29 1.63 -7.42
N TRP A 65 12.49 1.89 -6.15
CA TRP A 65 13.62 2.68 -5.65
C TRP A 65 14.92 1.88 -5.77
N VAL A 66 15.90 2.47 -6.42
CA VAL A 66 17.28 1.92 -6.53
C VAL A 66 18.31 2.86 -5.91
N SER A 67 17.87 3.99 -5.40
CA SER A 67 18.67 4.98 -4.69
C SER A 67 18.08 5.26 -3.30
N PRO A 68 18.85 5.82 -2.36
CA PRO A 68 18.35 6.14 -1.03
C PRO A 68 17.11 7.05 -1.03
N ILE A 69 16.18 6.75 -0.14
CA ILE A 69 14.98 7.55 0.08
C ILE A 69 15.32 8.70 1.04
N ARG A 70 14.98 9.93 0.65
CA ARG A 70 15.14 11.13 1.46
C ARG A 70 13.78 11.79 1.68
N VAL A 71 13.26 11.59 2.90
CA VAL A 71 11.91 12.04 3.26
C VAL A 71 11.90 13.52 3.65
N SER A 72 10.93 14.26 3.15
CA SER A 72 10.51 15.54 3.72
C SER A 72 9.06 15.50 4.12
N VAL A 73 8.75 16.12 5.25
CA VAL A 73 7.39 16.23 5.78
C VAL A 73 7.05 17.71 5.91
N THR A 74 5.93 18.12 5.33
CA THR A 74 5.40 19.47 5.44
C THR A 74 3.93 19.42 5.84
N ALA A 75 3.48 20.45 6.55
CA ALA A 75 2.07 20.60 6.90
C ALA A 75 1.61 22.02 6.59
N MET A 76 0.35 22.13 6.18
CA MET A 76 -0.32 23.40 5.93
C MET A 76 -1.63 23.46 6.69
N GLN A 77 -1.96 24.63 7.17
CA GLN A 77 -3.31 24.94 7.67
C GLN A 77 -4.00 25.91 6.72
N GLY A 78 -5.32 25.80 6.64
CA GLY A 78 -6.17 26.66 5.82
C GLY A 78 -7.00 27.60 6.68
N GLN A 79 -7.09 28.85 6.27
CA GLN A 79 -8.01 29.83 6.83
C GLN A 79 -8.89 30.38 5.72
N MET A 80 -10.22 30.28 5.90
CA MET A 80 -11.18 30.90 4.99
C MET A 80 -11.25 32.39 5.28
N LEU A 81 -10.85 33.20 4.32
CA LEU A 81 -10.98 34.66 4.39
C LEU A 81 -12.19 35.13 3.56
N THR A 82 -12.94 36.10 4.08
CA THR A 82 -13.99 36.76 3.32
C THR A 82 -13.42 38.07 2.77
N LYS A 83 -13.39 38.19 1.45
CA LYS A 83 -12.98 39.41 0.76
C LYS A 83 -14.11 40.44 0.74
N ASN A 84 -13.75 41.70 0.49
CA ASN A 84 -14.72 42.74 0.21
C ASN A 84 -15.60 42.33 -0.99
N GLY A 85 -16.92 42.23 -0.78
CA GLY A 85 -17.86 41.66 -1.78
C GLY A 85 -18.36 40.26 -1.48
N GLY A 86 -17.98 39.65 -0.33
CA GLY A 86 -18.51 38.34 0.13
C GLY A 86 -17.86 37.10 -0.46
N ALA A 87 -16.91 37.25 -1.40
CA ALA A 87 -16.16 36.11 -1.95
C ALA A 87 -15.28 35.49 -0.86
N ARG A 88 -15.27 34.15 -0.82
CA ARG A 88 -14.40 33.37 0.09
C ARG A 88 -13.13 32.91 -0.61
N GLU A 89 -12.01 33.06 0.08
CA GLU A 89 -10.70 32.61 -0.38
C GLU A 89 -10.04 31.74 0.68
N LEU A 90 -9.51 30.60 0.28
CA LEU A 90 -8.70 29.74 1.16
C LEU A 90 -7.26 30.26 1.18
N LYS A 91 -6.83 30.80 2.32
CA LYS A 91 -5.44 31.16 2.56
C LYS A 91 -4.74 30.02 3.24
N LEU A 92 -3.67 29.52 2.62
CA LEU A 92 -2.82 28.44 3.17
C LEU A 92 -1.57 29.03 3.80
N SER A 93 -1.15 28.45 4.90
CA SER A 93 0.12 28.77 5.55
C SER A 93 0.80 27.49 6.03
N TYR A 94 2.14 27.47 5.91
CA TYR A 94 2.94 26.37 6.46
C TYR A 94 2.90 26.40 7.99
N VAL A 95 2.74 25.20 8.57
CA VAL A 95 2.81 24.97 10.00
C VAL A 95 3.75 23.83 10.30
N ARG A 96 4.12 23.68 11.56
CA ARG A 96 4.92 22.54 12.00
C ARG A 96 4.07 21.27 11.86
N PRO A 97 4.60 20.19 11.24
CA PRO A 97 3.91 18.91 11.20
C PRO A 97 3.60 18.38 12.61
N ASP A 98 2.45 17.73 12.77
CA ASP A 98 2.08 17.07 14.01
C ASP A 98 3.12 15.99 14.36
N PRO A 99 3.68 15.99 15.58
CA PRO A 99 4.64 14.97 16.02
C PRO A 99 4.08 13.53 15.92
N ALA A 100 2.77 13.33 16.12
CA ALA A 100 2.14 12.02 15.97
C ALA A 100 2.19 11.53 14.51
N HIS A 101 1.91 12.40 13.54
CA HIS A 101 2.03 12.08 12.11
C HIS A 101 3.47 11.74 11.74
N VAL A 102 4.44 12.49 12.25
CA VAL A 102 5.87 12.22 12.03
C VAL A 102 6.27 10.87 12.63
N ALA A 103 5.72 10.49 13.79
CA ALA A 103 5.98 9.18 14.41
C ALA A 103 5.40 8.03 13.57
N MET A 104 4.19 8.16 13.02
CA MET A 104 3.57 7.19 12.11
C MET A 104 4.44 6.99 10.84
N ILE A 105 4.86 8.09 10.20
CA ILE A 105 5.76 8.04 9.04
C ILE A 105 7.05 7.28 9.37
N ARG A 106 7.66 7.57 10.51
CA ARG A 106 8.90 6.90 10.93
C ARG A 106 8.69 5.40 11.14
N LYS A 107 7.59 5.00 11.79
CA LYS A 107 7.20 3.60 11.98
C LYS A 107 7.12 2.87 10.64
N HIS A 108 6.32 3.39 9.71
CA HIS A 108 6.10 2.75 8.41
C HIS A 108 7.36 2.76 7.53
N LEU A 109 8.10 3.87 7.48
CA LEU A 109 9.35 3.94 6.73
C LEU A 109 10.38 2.91 7.23
N THR A 110 10.50 2.75 8.55
CA THR A 110 11.41 1.76 9.15
C THR A 110 11.06 0.34 8.71
N GLU A 111 9.78 -0.02 8.71
CA GLU A 111 9.32 -1.33 8.24
C GLU A 111 9.55 -1.52 6.74
N LEU A 112 9.19 -0.55 5.92
CA LEU A 112 9.38 -0.58 4.47
C LEU A 112 10.86 -0.73 4.09
N VAL A 113 11.74 0.05 4.70
CA VAL A 113 13.20 -0.04 4.49
C VAL A 113 13.74 -1.41 4.87
N LYS A 114 13.29 -1.96 6.01
CA LYS A 114 13.68 -3.31 6.46
C LYS A 114 13.23 -4.40 5.49
N LEU A 115 12.01 -4.31 4.95
CA LEU A 115 11.45 -5.32 4.05
C LEU A 115 12.06 -5.27 2.65
N THR A 116 12.36 -4.07 2.16
CA THR A 116 12.82 -3.84 0.79
C THR A 116 14.34 -3.81 0.64
N GLY A 117 15.06 -3.67 1.75
CA GLY A 117 16.51 -3.46 1.71
C GLY A 117 16.92 -2.10 1.13
N THR A 118 15.97 -1.19 0.87
CA THR A 118 16.30 0.20 0.50
C THR A 118 16.96 0.91 1.68
N THR A 119 17.65 1.99 1.39
CA THR A 119 18.23 2.83 2.44
C THR A 119 17.49 4.15 2.55
N SER A 120 17.49 4.74 3.74
CA SER A 120 17.01 6.10 3.95
C SER A 120 18.16 7.00 4.38
N GLU A 121 18.21 8.20 3.81
CA GLU A 121 19.20 9.22 4.13
C GLU A 121 18.53 10.52 4.58
N LYS A 122 19.27 11.34 5.33
CA LYS A 122 18.84 12.71 5.61
C LYS A 122 18.89 13.55 4.34
N THR A 123 17.97 14.48 4.23
CA THR A 123 18.03 15.51 3.18
C THR A 123 19.22 16.43 3.43
N ASP A 124 19.94 16.73 2.39
CA ASP A 124 21.03 17.72 2.40
C ASP A 124 20.94 18.53 1.10
N LYS A 125 20.26 19.66 1.19
CA LYS A 125 20.05 20.53 0.02
C LYS A 125 21.34 21.22 -0.43
N GLU A 126 22.21 21.54 0.49
CA GLU A 126 23.46 22.24 0.22
C GLU A 126 24.45 21.36 -0.56
N ASN A 127 24.46 20.06 -0.27
CA ASN A 127 25.29 19.07 -0.96
C ASN A 127 24.52 18.30 -2.08
N GLY A 128 23.43 18.88 -2.62
CA GLY A 128 22.72 18.31 -3.76
C GLY A 128 21.90 17.07 -3.45
N LYS A 129 21.56 16.84 -2.18
CA LYS A 129 20.69 15.73 -1.74
C LYS A 129 19.30 16.22 -1.31
N PRO A 130 18.46 16.75 -2.21
CA PRO A 130 17.11 17.18 -1.89
C PRO A 130 16.23 15.99 -1.53
N ALA A 131 15.09 16.26 -0.90
CA ALA A 131 14.07 15.25 -0.67
C ALA A 131 13.56 14.68 -2.01
N ASN A 132 13.39 13.37 -2.04
CA ASN A 132 12.79 12.65 -3.17
C ASN A 132 11.50 11.90 -2.80
N PHE A 133 11.20 11.83 -1.50
CA PHE A 133 9.97 11.24 -0.96
C PHE A 133 9.29 12.28 -0.06
N MET A 134 8.28 12.97 -0.60
CA MET A 134 7.63 14.10 0.05
C MET A 134 6.27 13.68 0.59
N ILE A 135 5.99 14.04 1.85
CA ILE A 135 4.69 13.83 2.49
C ILE A 135 4.16 15.21 2.89
N ARG A 136 2.96 15.55 2.41
CA ARG A 136 2.31 16.84 2.63
C ARG A 136 0.97 16.64 3.31
N PHE A 137 0.84 17.18 4.52
CA PHE A 137 -0.42 17.29 5.22
C PHE A 137 -1.09 18.62 4.84
N VAL A 138 -2.27 18.54 4.26
CA VAL A 138 -3.02 19.72 3.82
C VAL A 138 -4.48 19.63 4.26
N PRO A 139 -5.19 20.76 4.45
CA PRO A 139 -6.62 20.74 4.64
C PRO A 139 -7.31 20.05 3.45
N ARG A 140 -8.42 19.37 3.69
CA ARG A 140 -9.19 18.68 2.64
C ARG A 140 -9.44 19.56 1.41
N LEU A 141 -9.80 20.82 1.61
CA LEU A 141 -10.09 21.75 0.51
C LEU A 141 -8.86 22.08 -0.37
N ALA A 142 -7.66 21.83 0.11
CA ALA A 142 -6.43 22.11 -0.62
C ALA A 142 -5.82 20.88 -1.31
N MET A 143 -6.41 19.70 -1.16
CA MET A 143 -5.82 18.46 -1.69
C MET A 143 -5.70 18.43 -3.21
N GLY A 144 -6.59 19.09 -3.94
CA GLY A 144 -6.58 19.15 -5.40
C GLY A 144 -5.83 20.35 -5.99
N GLU A 145 -5.16 21.15 -5.16
CA GLU A 145 -4.52 22.38 -5.61
C GLU A 145 -3.27 22.12 -6.48
N PRO A 146 -3.15 22.75 -7.67
CA PRO A 146 -2.06 22.50 -8.61
C PRO A 146 -0.65 22.76 -8.06
N PHE A 147 -0.51 23.63 -7.07
CA PHE A 147 0.80 23.91 -6.47
C PHE A 147 1.39 22.70 -5.70
N LEU A 148 0.58 21.70 -5.37
CA LEU A 148 1.05 20.48 -4.72
C LEU A 148 1.97 19.66 -5.62
N ASP A 149 1.64 19.53 -6.91
CA ASP A 149 2.56 19.04 -7.92
C ASP A 149 2.31 19.74 -9.27
N PRO A 150 3.04 20.83 -9.58
CA PRO A 150 2.86 21.59 -10.81
C PRO A 150 3.11 20.81 -12.10
N ASN A 151 3.67 19.59 -11.99
CA ASN A 151 3.95 18.73 -13.14
C ASN A 151 2.87 17.65 -13.37
N VAL A 152 1.77 17.67 -12.61
CA VAL A 152 0.61 16.81 -12.80
C VAL A 152 -0.52 17.66 -13.36
N ASP A 153 -1.26 17.07 -14.28
CA ASP A 153 -2.47 17.72 -14.83
C ASP A 153 -3.43 18.07 -13.66
N PRO A 154 -3.91 19.32 -13.57
CA PRO A 154 -4.83 19.74 -12.51
C PRO A 154 -6.09 18.88 -12.42
N GLN A 155 -6.61 18.36 -13.54
CA GLN A 155 -7.79 17.49 -13.54
C GLN A 155 -7.47 16.12 -12.91
N VAL A 156 -6.25 15.62 -13.13
CA VAL A 156 -5.77 14.39 -12.46
C VAL A 156 -5.65 14.60 -10.97
N LEU A 157 -5.04 15.71 -10.53
CA LEU A 157 -4.96 16.05 -9.10
C LEU A 157 -6.35 16.18 -8.46
N ALA A 158 -7.28 16.83 -9.13
CA ALA A 158 -8.65 16.97 -8.64
C ALA A 158 -9.35 15.60 -8.48
N ARG A 159 -9.15 14.68 -9.42
CA ARG A 159 -9.68 13.30 -9.30
C ARG A 159 -9.05 12.54 -8.15
N LEU A 160 -7.73 12.58 -8.00
CA LEU A 160 -7.02 11.95 -6.88
C LEU A 160 -7.46 12.50 -5.53
N ALA A 161 -7.75 13.80 -5.46
CA ALA A 161 -8.21 14.47 -4.25
C ALA A 161 -9.68 14.20 -3.89
N THR A 162 -10.49 13.69 -4.83
CA THR A 162 -11.95 13.51 -4.65
C THR A 162 -12.33 12.69 -3.41
N PRO A 163 -11.68 11.55 -3.09
CA PRO A 163 -11.98 10.80 -1.87
C PRO A 163 -11.73 11.60 -0.59
N GLY A 164 -10.81 12.59 -0.64
CA GLY A 164 -10.52 13.49 0.48
C GLY A 164 -9.84 12.81 1.66
N VAL A 165 -9.14 11.71 1.41
CA VAL A 165 -8.39 10.93 2.42
C VAL A 165 -6.90 11.12 2.20
N CYS A 166 -6.33 10.40 1.26
CA CYS A 166 -4.93 10.48 0.85
C CYS A 166 -4.80 10.08 -0.61
N TYR A 167 -3.70 10.47 -1.21
CA TYR A 167 -3.26 9.95 -2.50
C TYR A 167 -1.75 10.09 -2.65
N PHE A 168 -1.18 9.39 -3.61
CA PHE A 168 0.22 9.52 -3.97
C PHE A 168 0.42 9.79 -5.47
N VAL A 169 1.59 10.32 -5.81
CA VAL A 169 2.08 10.46 -7.18
C VAL A 169 3.54 10.04 -7.18
N THR A 170 3.91 9.16 -8.10
CA THR A 170 5.30 8.70 -8.26
C THR A 170 5.84 9.02 -9.64
N ARG A 171 7.16 9.08 -9.75
CA ARG A 171 7.85 9.26 -11.04
C ARG A 171 9.05 8.34 -11.12
N ALA A 172 9.21 7.70 -12.26
CA ALA A 172 10.34 6.87 -12.60
C ALA A 172 10.95 7.30 -13.94
N ILE A 173 12.24 7.05 -14.10
CA ILE A 173 12.93 7.22 -15.39
C ILE A 173 12.72 5.98 -16.27
N ARG A 174 13.19 6.04 -17.52
CA ARG A 174 13.03 4.93 -18.51
C ARG A 174 13.57 3.57 -18.03
N SER A 175 14.56 3.56 -17.17
CA SER A 175 15.09 2.33 -16.57
C SER A 175 14.20 1.72 -15.47
N GLY A 176 13.06 2.30 -15.14
CA GLY A 176 12.21 1.87 -14.03
C GLY A 176 12.69 2.34 -12.66
N ALA A 177 13.82 3.04 -12.59
CA ALA A 177 14.29 3.60 -11.32
C ALA A 177 13.41 4.79 -10.90
N MET A 178 12.78 4.67 -9.75
CA MET A 178 11.97 5.73 -9.15
C MET A 178 12.89 6.83 -8.60
N PHE A 179 12.52 8.08 -8.82
CA PHE A 179 13.30 9.23 -8.37
C PHE A 179 12.49 10.26 -7.58
N ARG A 180 11.17 10.16 -7.58
CA ARG A 180 10.29 11.07 -6.86
C ARG A 180 9.00 10.37 -6.44
N ALA A 181 8.58 10.62 -5.21
CA ALA A 181 7.24 10.35 -4.70
C ALA A 181 6.69 11.57 -3.96
N LEU A 182 5.41 11.83 -4.13
CA LEU A 182 4.63 12.79 -3.36
C LEU A 182 3.43 12.06 -2.78
N ILE A 183 3.24 12.16 -1.47
CA ILE A 183 2.04 11.73 -0.78
C ILE A 183 1.35 12.99 -0.25
N VAL A 184 0.05 13.11 -0.52
CA VAL A 184 -0.80 14.17 0.00
C VAL A 184 -1.82 13.55 0.93
N ALA A 185 -1.83 13.97 2.18
CA ALA A 185 -2.72 13.47 3.21
C ALA A 185 -3.62 14.60 3.72
N ASN A 186 -4.91 14.30 3.88
CA ASN A 186 -5.86 15.19 4.53
C ASN A 186 -5.49 15.34 6.01
N ALA A 187 -5.08 16.56 6.40
CA ALA A 187 -4.65 16.86 7.76
C ALA A 187 -5.77 16.68 8.83
N ASP A 188 -7.03 16.64 8.39
CA ASP A 188 -8.20 16.59 9.27
C ASP A 188 -8.64 15.13 9.59
N LEU A 189 -7.89 14.12 9.12
CA LEU A 189 -8.23 12.73 9.37
C LEU A 189 -8.08 12.34 10.85
N PRO A 190 -9.00 11.52 11.39
CA PRO A 190 -8.80 10.89 12.68
C PRO A 190 -7.51 10.04 12.71
N PRO A 191 -6.82 9.93 13.88
CA PRO A 191 -5.51 9.27 13.95
C PRO A 191 -5.46 7.85 13.37
N ALA A 192 -6.50 7.03 13.58
CA ALA A 192 -6.54 5.67 13.03
C ALA A 192 -6.64 5.64 11.50
N GLN A 193 -7.40 6.57 10.91
CA GLN A 193 -7.50 6.71 9.46
C GLN A 193 -6.21 7.28 8.86
N MET A 194 -5.58 8.23 9.55
CA MET A 194 -4.29 8.77 9.15
C MET A 194 -3.21 7.70 9.13
N ASP A 195 -3.13 6.84 10.16
CA ASP A 195 -2.16 5.75 10.23
C ASP A 195 -2.35 4.74 9.08
N ALA A 196 -3.60 4.33 8.82
CA ALA A 196 -3.93 3.45 7.70
C ALA A 196 -3.62 4.09 6.33
N CYS A 197 -3.99 5.35 6.14
CA CYS A 197 -3.70 6.12 4.95
C CYS A 197 -2.19 6.21 4.69
N LEU A 198 -1.40 6.63 5.68
CA LEU A 198 0.05 6.74 5.53
C LEU A 198 0.70 5.39 5.21
N LEU A 199 0.26 4.30 5.85
CA LEU A 199 0.77 2.97 5.53
C LEU A 199 0.50 2.60 4.07
N LYS A 200 -0.75 2.76 3.62
CA LYS A 200 -1.15 2.42 2.25
C LYS A 200 -0.35 3.23 1.23
N GLU A 201 -0.43 4.56 1.29
CA GLU A 201 0.20 5.44 0.30
C GLU A 201 1.74 5.32 0.30
N MET A 202 2.36 5.17 1.48
CA MET A 202 3.81 4.97 1.57
C MET A 202 4.22 3.62 0.96
N THR A 203 3.42 2.57 1.12
CA THR A 203 3.69 1.25 0.54
C THR A 203 3.48 1.27 -0.98
N GLN A 204 2.41 1.88 -1.46
CA GLN A 204 2.14 2.04 -2.89
C GLN A 204 3.25 2.87 -3.57
N ALA A 205 3.72 3.92 -2.89
CA ALA A 205 4.86 4.73 -3.36
C ALA A 205 6.20 3.96 -3.39
N MET A 206 6.24 2.69 -2.95
CA MET A 206 7.39 1.82 -3.17
C MET A 206 7.39 1.12 -4.54
N GLY A 207 6.42 1.40 -5.41
CA GLY A 207 6.32 0.80 -6.75
C GLY A 207 5.18 -0.22 -6.89
N LEU A 208 4.14 -0.07 -6.08
CA LEU A 208 2.95 -0.91 -6.03
C LEU A 208 1.69 -0.04 -6.25
N PRO A 209 1.54 0.58 -7.44
CA PRO A 209 0.67 1.74 -7.64
C PRO A 209 -0.82 1.44 -7.71
N ASN A 210 -1.26 0.19 -7.61
CA ASN A 210 -2.66 -0.15 -7.82
C ASN A 210 -3.29 -0.88 -6.64
N ASP A 211 -4.59 -0.70 -6.47
CA ASP A 211 -5.40 -1.47 -5.53
C ASP A 211 -5.78 -2.84 -6.09
N SER A 212 -6.06 -3.78 -5.21
CA SER A 212 -6.48 -5.13 -5.56
C SER A 212 -7.23 -5.81 -4.43
N ASP A 213 -8.41 -6.32 -4.72
CA ASP A 213 -9.21 -7.14 -3.80
C ASP A 213 -9.00 -8.66 -4.02
N VAL A 214 -7.95 -9.07 -4.73
CA VAL A 214 -7.64 -10.49 -5.00
C VAL A 214 -7.30 -11.24 -3.71
N ILE A 215 -6.60 -10.60 -2.78
CA ILE A 215 -6.26 -11.15 -1.46
C ILE A 215 -6.78 -10.21 -0.37
N ALA A 216 -7.40 -10.77 0.65
CA ALA A 216 -7.82 -10.04 1.85
C ALA A 216 -7.50 -10.86 3.12
N PRO A 217 -7.03 -10.24 4.22
CA PRO A 217 -6.79 -8.80 4.36
C PRO A 217 -5.47 -8.36 3.69
N SER A 218 -5.49 -7.18 3.09
CA SER A 218 -4.31 -6.53 2.49
C SER A 218 -4.46 -5.01 2.59
N ILE A 219 -3.33 -4.30 2.68
CA ILE A 219 -3.36 -2.82 2.60
C ILE A 219 -3.77 -2.35 1.21
N PHE A 220 -3.62 -3.19 0.18
CA PHE A 220 -4.01 -2.91 -1.20
C PHE A 220 -5.50 -3.09 -1.46
N ASN A 221 -6.31 -3.59 -0.50
CA ASN A 221 -7.75 -3.61 -0.70
C ASN A 221 -8.30 -2.19 -0.79
N GLN A 222 -9.26 -1.96 -1.70
CA GLN A 222 -9.81 -0.64 -1.96
C GLN A 222 -10.38 0.03 -0.69
N ALA A 223 -11.03 -0.73 0.18
CA ALA A 223 -11.59 -0.26 1.44
C ALA A 223 -10.71 -0.59 2.65
N SER A 224 -9.40 -0.76 2.46
CA SER A 224 -8.49 -1.16 3.54
C SER A 224 -8.41 -0.10 4.64
N THR A 225 -8.53 -0.57 5.88
CA THR A 225 -8.27 0.22 7.10
C THR A 225 -7.11 -0.37 7.91
N GLN A 226 -6.29 -1.22 7.27
CA GLN A 226 -5.14 -1.87 7.87
C GLN A 226 -4.09 -0.84 8.29
N ARG A 227 -3.51 -1.03 9.48
CA ARG A 227 -2.42 -0.20 10.04
C ARG A 227 -1.12 -0.96 10.18
N GLU A 228 -1.09 -2.18 9.65
CA GLU A 228 0.07 -3.07 9.58
C GLU A 228 -0.02 -3.86 8.27
N LEU A 229 1.13 -4.20 7.70
CA LEU A 229 1.22 -5.02 6.51
C LEU A 229 0.84 -6.46 6.85
N SER A 230 -0.02 -7.07 6.04
CA SER A 230 -0.30 -8.51 6.10
C SER A 230 0.94 -9.33 5.66
N ASP A 231 0.93 -10.62 5.88
CA ASP A 231 2.03 -11.47 5.43
C ASP A 231 2.13 -11.50 3.90
N SER A 232 1.01 -11.48 3.18
CA SER A 232 0.99 -11.35 1.72
C SER A 232 1.60 -10.03 1.25
N ASP A 233 1.28 -8.90 1.90
CA ASP A 233 1.87 -7.60 1.58
C ASP A 233 3.40 -7.62 1.74
N LYS A 234 3.89 -8.23 2.83
CA LYS A 234 5.32 -8.36 3.11
C LYS A 234 6.03 -9.25 2.09
N ILE A 235 5.41 -10.35 1.68
CA ILE A 235 5.94 -11.26 0.65
C ILE A 235 6.07 -10.51 -0.67
N ILE A 236 5.03 -9.79 -1.08
CA ILE A 236 5.01 -9.01 -2.32
C ILE A 236 6.08 -7.92 -2.33
N LEU A 237 6.24 -7.18 -1.23
CA LEU A 237 7.28 -6.17 -1.10
C LEU A 237 8.68 -6.77 -1.23
N ARG A 238 8.95 -7.90 -0.56
CA ARG A 238 10.23 -8.61 -0.67
C ARG A 238 10.48 -9.09 -2.09
N ALA A 239 9.47 -9.67 -2.75
CA ALA A 239 9.58 -10.13 -4.13
C ALA A 239 9.88 -8.98 -5.10
N LEU A 240 9.17 -7.84 -4.98
CA LEU A 240 9.43 -6.66 -5.79
C LEU A 240 10.87 -6.15 -5.64
N TYR A 241 11.42 -6.19 -4.42
CA TYR A 241 12.74 -5.66 -4.11
C TYR A 241 13.86 -6.70 -4.17
N ASP A 242 13.56 -7.96 -4.49
CA ASP A 242 14.61 -8.96 -4.71
C ASP A 242 15.53 -8.53 -5.87
N ARG A 243 16.82 -8.81 -5.74
CA ARG A 243 17.83 -8.47 -6.75
C ARG A 243 17.62 -9.21 -8.08
N ARG A 244 16.94 -10.36 -8.06
CA ARG A 244 16.58 -11.14 -9.26
C ARG A 244 15.51 -10.43 -10.12
N LEU A 245 14.82 -9.44 -9.56
CA LEU A 245 13.79 -8.65 -10.25
C LEU A 245 14.23 -7.18 -10.38
N PRO A 246 15.13 -6.84 -11.30
CA PRO A 246 15.65 -5.47 -11.43
C PRO A 246 14.58 -4.46 -11.84
N ALA A 247 14.79 -3.18 -11.50
CA ALA A 247 14.00 -2.09 -12.07
C ALA A 247 14.10 -2.11 -13.60
N GLY A 248 13.00 -1.83 -14.30
CA GLY A 248 12.93 -1.84 -15.76
C GLY A 248 12.65 -3.21 -16.39
N THR A 249 12.57 -4.29 -15.62
CA THR A 249 12.15 -5.61 -16.13
C THR A 249 10.74 -5.50 -16.73
N PRO A 250 10.53 -5.87 -18.01
CA PRO A 250 9.22 -5.84 -18.66
C PRO A 250 8.20 -6.73 -17.95
N ALA A 251 6.92 -6.35 -17.97
CA ALA A 251 5.86 -7.04 -17.24
C ALA A 251 5.81 -8.56 -17.48
N PRO A 252 5.91 -9.10 -18.73
CA PRO A 252 5.90 -10.55 -18.95
C PRO A 252 7.06 -11.29 -18.30
N ASP A 253 8.27 -10.70 -18.37
CA ASP A 253 9.48 -11.29 -17.78
C ASP A 253 9.42 -11.21 -16.25
N ALA A 254 8.90 -10.07 -15.75
CA ALA A 254 8.74 -9.84 -14.31
C ALA A 254 7.76 -10.83 -13.68
N ALA A 255 6.66 -11.18 -14.35
CA ALA A 255 5.70 -12.18 -13.87
C ALA A 255 6.35 -13.57 -13.70
N ASN A 256 7.20 -13.97 -14.64
CA ASN A 256 7.92 -15.24 -14.55
C ASN A 256 8.90 -15.26 -13.37
N ILE A 257 9.69 -14.20 -13.20
CA ILE A 257 10.61 -14.06 -12.06
C ILE A 257 9.83 -13.97 -10.74
N ALA A 258 8.77 -13.17 -10.70
CA ALA A 258 7.96 -12.99 -9.49
C ALA A 258 7.34 -14.31 -9.02
N ARG A 259 6.90 -15.19 -9.92
CA ARG A 259 6.35 -16.50 -9.57
C ARG A 259 7.31 -17.32 -8.69
N ASP A 260 8.59 -17.36 -9.05
CA ASP A 260 9.59 -18.09 -8.28
C ASP A 260 9.91 -17.39 -6.96
N LEU A 261 10.02 -16.05 -6.98
CA LEU A 261 10.25 -15.25 -5.78
C LEU A 261 9.13 -15.38 -4.75
N LEU A 262 7.88 -15.34 -5.20
CA LEU A 262 6.72 -15.49 -4.34
C LEU A 262 6.67 -16.89 -3.69
N ARG A 263 7.07 -17.94 -4.41
CA ARG A 263 7.22 -19.28 -3.83
C ARG A 263 8.31 -19.32 -2.77
N ASP A 264 9.48 -18.75 -3.06
CA ASP A 264 10.61 -18.73 -2.14
C ASP A 264 10.21 -18.00 -0.83
N TYR A 265 9.54 -16.86 -0.92
CA TYR A 265 9.16 -16.07 0.25
C TYR A 265 7.91 -16.57 0.99
N ALA A 266 7.02 -17.32 0.34
CA ALA A 266 5.83 -17.89 0.97
C ALA A 266 6.09 -19.30 1.54
N GLY A 267 7.13 -19.98 1.11
CA GLY A 267 7.48 -21.35 1.53
C GLY A 267 8.52 -21.44 2.64
N GLY A 268 9.11 -20.31 3.07
CA GLY A 268 10.19 -20.23 4.06
C GLY A 268 9.74 -20.00 5.48
#